data_6869db7884b23c2c158d5fa44a3f59a6
#
_entry.id   6869db7884b23c2c158d5fa44a3f59a6
#
_cell.length_a   1.000
_cell.length_b   1.000
_cell.length_c   1.000
_cell.angle_alpha   90.00
_cell.angle_beta   90.00
_cell.angle_gamma   90.00
#
_symmetry.space_group_name_H-M   'P 1'
#
loop_
_entity.id
_entity.type
_entity.pdbx_description
1 polymer ?
#
loop_
_entity_poly.entity_id
_entity_poly.type
_entity_poly.pdbx_seq_one_letter_code
_entity_poly.pdbx_strand_id
1 'polypeptide(L)'
;MTWGFGDCQYRVVESWGKGPEGRRLGIVSSIATDAQDRVYVIDREPNPAIVVFDRDGRLLDVWDQDFLKVPHSIWIGPDDRVLITDCQTHLVYEFPLAGTVVQTWGTRDEPGAPGKPFNQPTWAVFAPWGDLYVADGYGQNWMHRFSADGDLLNSWGGTGSEPGQFDTPHCVKIDPRERVLVIDRGNQRIQVFDKAGALLDVWSDVLSGNELVIDANDIIHLAEAENRVSLLDLDRMVLGRWGEKGDAPGQFVEALHGAWMDSHEDFYICEVPFTPNRLQKFESIR
;
A
#
# COMPACT_ATOMS: atom_id res chain seq x y z
N MET A 1 5.64 9.01 -24.99
CA MET A 1 5.31 7.57 -24.87
C MET A 1 4.14 7.47 -23.91
N THR A 2 3.16 6.62 -24.21
CA THR A 2 2.03 6.34 -23.31
C THR A 2 2.22 4.99 -22.65
N TRP A 3 1.79 4.88 -21.41
CA TRP A 3 1.80 3.68 -20.59
C TRP A 3 0.38 3.30 -20.26
N GLY A 4 0.11 2.04 -19.99
CA GLY A 4 -1.23 1.60 -19.62
C GLY A 4 -1.81 0.56 -20.57
N PHE A 5 -3.10 0.24 -20.38
CA PHE A 5 -3.84 -0.70 -21.19
C PHE A 5 -5.33 -0.29 -21.31
N GLY A 6 -5.93 -0.48 -22.49
CA GLY A 6 -7.33 -0.13 -22.72
C GLY A 6 -7.57 1.37 -22.49
N ASP A 7 -8.60 1.69 -21.70
CA ASP A 7 -8.95 3.06 -21.33
C ASP A 7 -8.08 3.62 -20.18
N CYS A 8 -7.30 2.77 -19.49
CA CYS A 8 -6.35 3.20 -18.47
C CYS A 8 -5.02 3.57 -19.13
N GLN A 9 -4.93 4.79 -19.64
CA GLN A 9 -3.75 5.30 -20.36
C GLN A 9 -3.11 6.46 -19.59
N TYR A 10 -1.78 6.46 -19.56
CA TYR A 10 -0.99 7.39 -18.75
C TYR A 10 0.17 8.00 -19.54
N ARG A 11 0.59 9.17 -19.11
CA ARG A 11 1.85 9.80 -19.49
C ARG A 11 2.69 9.97 -18.22
N VAL A 12 3.96 9.50 -18.25
CA VAL A 12 4.86 9.73 -17.12
C VAL A 12 5.20 11.22 -17.01
N VAL A 13 5.13 11.73 -15.78
CA VAL A 13 5.53 13.11 -15.45
C VAL A 13 7.00 13.10 -15.08
N GLU A 14 7.85 13.51 -16.01
CA GLU A 14 9.30 13.49 -15.80
C GLU A 14 9.69 14.40 -14.62
N SER A 15 10.55 13.88 -13.75
CA SER A 15 11.10 14.64 -12.64
C SER A 15 10.09 15.05 -11.55
N TRP A 16 8.92 14.40 -11.49
CA TRP A 16 7.97 14.61 -10.41
C TRP A 16 8.54 14.19 -9.04
N GLY A 17 8.14 14.88 -7.97
CA GLY A 17 8.50 14.50 -6.61
C GLY A 17 9.98 14.62 -6.28
N LYS A 18 10.67 15.59 -6.89
CA LYS A 18 12.01 15.93 -6.47
C LYS A 18 11.93 16.58 -5.09
N GLY A 19 12.64 16.01 -4.14
CA GLY A 19 12.82 16.62 -2.82
C GLY A 19 13.35 18.04 -2.90
N PRO A 20 13.38 18.79 -1.78
CA PRO A 20 13.94 20.13 -1.75
C PRO A 20 15.37 20.14 -2.28
N GLU A 21 15.85 21.32 -2.74
CA GLU A 21 17.24 21.48 -3.14
C GLU A 21 18.17 20.90 -2.08
N GLY A 22 18.88 19.81 -2.42
CA GLY A 22 19.79 19.08 -1.54
C GLY A 22 19.22 17.87 -0.82
N ARG A 23 17.89 17.62 -0.81
CA ARG A 23 17.30 16.37 -0.31
C ARG A 23 16.91 15.47 -1.48
N ARG A 24 17.57 14.34 -1.60
CA ARG A 24 17.08 13.22 -2.43
C ARG A 24 16.19 12.35 -1.54
N LEU A 25 15.07 11.88 -2.09
CA LEU A 25 14.34 10.79 -1.44
C LEU A 25 15.24 9.57 -1.37
N GLY A 26 15.21 8.90 -0.24
CA GLY A 26 15.85 7.61 -0.04
C GLY A 26 14.98 6.48 -0.62
N ILE A 27 14.75 5.44 0.16
CA ILE A 27 13.90 4.32 -0.22
C ILE A 27 12.43 4.68 0.07
N VAL A 28 11.68 4.86 -1.00
CA VAL A 28 10.24 5.17 -0.94
C VAL A 28 9.44 3.87 -0.88
N SER A 29 8.71 3.65 0.22
CA SER A 29 8.01 2.38 0.41
C SER A 29 6.50 2.43 0.19
N SER A 30 5.88 3.57 0.37
CA SER A 30 4.42 3.68 0.22
C SER A 30 4.00 5.11 -0.08
N ILE A 31 2.83 5.27 -0.65
CA ILE A 31 2.26 6.53 -1.12
C ILE A 31 0.77 6.55 -0.75
N ALA A 32 0.25 7.71 -0.39
CA ALA A 32 -1.18 7.97 -0.29
C ALA A 32 -1.47 9.42 -0.66
N THR A 33 -2.72 9.73 -1.02
CA THR A 33 -3.18 11.11 -1.19
C THR A 33 -4.32 11.44 -0.23
N ASP A 34 -4.42 12.70 0.16
CA ASP A 34 -5.57 13.20 0.89
C ASP A 34 -6.67 13.73 -0.04
N ALA A 35 -7.75 14.24 0.53
CA ALA A 35 -8.90 14.78 -0.20
C ALA A 35 -8.57 16.05 -1.02
N GLN A 36 -7.40 16.64 -0.86
CA GLN A 36 -6.89 17.78 -1.64
C GLN A 36 -5.83 17.38 -2.66
N ASP A 37 -5.66 16.07 -2.90
CA ASP A 37 -4.64 15.47 -3.77
C ASP A 37 -3.18 15.84 -3.38
N ARG A 38 -2.94 16.18 -2.10
CA ARG A 38 -1.58 16.24 -1.59
C ARG A 38 -1.04 14.81 -1.47
N VAL A 39 0.18 14.62 -1.90
CA VAL A 39 0.81 13.28 -2.00
C VAL A 39 1.75 13.07 -0.82
N TYR A 40 1.46 12.07 -0.03
CA TYR A 40 2.22 11.67 1.15
C TYR A 40 3.05 10.45 0.83
N VAL A 41 4.35 10.55 1.04
CA VAL A 41 5.32 9.54 0.63
C VAL A 41 6.14 9.12 1.85
N ILE A 42 6.20 7.82 2.13
CA ILE A 42 7.12 7.29 3.13
C ILE A 42 8.53 7.23 2.54
N ASP A 43 9.43 8.03 3.07
CA ASP A 43 10.86 7.98 2.82
C ASP A 43 11.56 7.31 4.02
N ARG A 44 12.20 6.16 3.79
CA ARG A 44 12.83 5.37 4.87
C ARG A 44 14.24 5.80 5.21
N GLU A 45 14.93 6.51 4.32
CA GLU A 45 16.36 6.78 4.46
C GLU A 45 16.73 8.25 4.25
N PRO A 46 17.76 8.77 4.94
CA PRO A 46 18.55 8.11 5.99
C PRO A 46 17.82 8.05 7.33
N ASN A 47 16.77 8.85 7.53
CA ASN A 47 15.89 8.84 8.68
C ASN A 47 14.45 8.76 8.19
N PRO A 48 13.63 7.88 8.74
CA PRO A 48 12.24 7.75 8.34
C PRO A 48 11.49 9.07 8.45
N ALA A 49 10.81 9.45 7.36
CA ALA A 49 10.00 10.66 7.30
C ALA A 49 8.80 10.45 6.37
N ILE A 50 7.75 11.26 6.55
CA ILE A 50 6.69 11.41 5.58
C ILE A 50 6.93 12.71 4.83
N VAL A 51 7.15 12.61 3.53
CA VAL A 51 7.38 13.77 2.65
C VAL A 51 6.10 14.09 1.93
N VAL A 52 5.66 15.35 2.02
CA VAL A 52 4.38 15.80 1.47
C VAL A 52 4.63 16.69 0.27
N PHE A 53 4.02 16.32 -0.85
CA PHE A 53 4.06 17.10 -2.09
C PHE A 53 2.67 17.60 -2.45
N ASP A 54 2.60 18.69 -3.23
CA ASP A 54 1.40 18.95 -3.98
C ASP A 54 1.29 18.01 -5.20
N ARG A 55 0.16 18.03 -5.88
CA ARG A 55 -0.11 17.18 -7.05
C ARG A 55 0.91 17.37 -8.18
N ASP A 56 1.51 18.56 -8.28
CA ASP A 56 2.51 18.90 -9.31
C ASP A 56 3.95 18.47 -8.91
N GLY A 57 4.11 17.90 -7.71
CA GLY A 57 5.39 17.39 -7.20
C GLY A 57 6.25 18.45 -6.52
N ARG A 58 5.66 19.61 -6.16
CA ARG A 58 6.33 20.59 -5.33
C ARG A 58 6.27 20.17 -3.87
N LEU A 59 7.40 20.21 -3.19
CA LEU A 59 7.47 19.93 -1.75
C LEU A 59 6.64 20.93 -0.95
N LEU A 60 5.76 20.44 -0.10
CA LEU A 60 4.94 21.22 0.83
C LEU A 60 5.46 21.10 2.26
N ASP A 61 5.79 19.89 2.72
CA ASP A 61 6.12 19.61 4.11
C ASP A 61 6.97 18.34 4.24
N VAL A 62 7.62 18.19 5.40
CA VAL A 62 8.32 16.96 5.81
C VAL A 62 8.00 16.69 7.28
N TRP A 63 7.39 15.55 7.54
CA TRP A 63 7.09 15.12 8.89
C TRP A 63 8.19 14.19 9.38
N ASP A 64 9.16 14.76 10.11
CA ASP A 64 10.15 13.97 10.81
C ASP A 64 9.50 13.38 12.07
N GLN A 65 9.44 12.05 12.13
CA GLN A 65 8.74 11.33 13.19
C GLN A 65 9.71 10.41 13.92
N ASP A 66 10.27 10.88 15.02
CA ASP A 66 11.27 10.15 15.83
C ASP A 66 10.79 8.79 16.35
N PHE A 67 9.48 8.55 16.34
CA PHE A 67 8.91 7.28 16.80
C PHE A 67 8.88 6.19 15.72
N LEU A 68 9.00 6.55 14.43
CA LEU A 68 9.07 5.57 13.34
C LEU A 68 10.47 4.97 13.26
N LYS A 69 10.54 3.67 12.92
CA LYS A 69 11.80 2.96 12.71
C LYS A 69 11.93 2.40 11.29
N VAL A 70 10.95 1.60 10.86
CA VAL A 70 10.86 1.06 9.51
C VAL A 70 9.39 1.14 9.06
N PRO A 71 8.90 2.34 8.77
CA PRO A 71 7.53 2.50 8.29
C PRO A 71 7.38 1.79 6.94
N HIS A 72 6.30 1.01 6.81
CA HIS A 72 6.09 0.17 5.64
C HIS A 72 4.99 0.69 4.71
N SER A 73 3.83 0.98 5.25
CA SER A 73 2.70 1.49 4.48
C SER A 73 2.08 2.74 5.09
N ILE A 74 1.53 3.59 4.24
CA ILE A 74 0.66 4.70 4.60
C ILE A 74 -0.69 4.53 3.91
N TRP A 75 -1.77 4.73 4.66
CA TRP A 75 -3.12 4.83 4.15
C TRP A 75 -3.75 6.12 4.67
N ILE A 76 -4.48 6.84 3.83
CA ILE A 76 -5.23 8.04 4.21
C ILE A 76 -6.69 7.81 3.84
N GLY A 77 -7.56 7.92 4.83
CA GLY A 77 -9.00 7.76 4.67
C GLY A 77 -9.70 9.03 4.17
N PRO A 78 -10.94 8.91 3.72
CA PRO A 78 -11.74 10.05 3.25
C PRO A 78 -12.07 11.06 4.36
N ASP A 79 -11.84 10.70 5.61
CA ASP A 79 -12.03 11.51 6.82
C ASP A 79 -10.69 12.08 7.37
N ASP A 80 -9.65 12.09 6.52
CA ASP A 80 -8.31 12.57 6.85
C ASP A 80 -7.61 11.80 8.00
N ARG A 81 -8.06 10.59 8.30
CA ARG A 81 -7.36 9.67 9.20
C ARG A 81 -6.19 9.02 8.48
N VAL A 82 -5.04 9.06 9.09
CA VAL A 82 -3.80 8.47 8.55
C VAL A 82 -3.45 7.23 9.35
N LEU A 83 -3.20 6.13 8.65
CA LEU A 83 -2.62 4.92 9.22
C LEU A 83 -1.20 4.72 8.68
N ILE A 84 -0.27 4.41 9.57
CA ILE A 84 1.08 3.95 9.22
C ILE A 84 1.35 2.63 9.92
N THR A 85 1.78 1.63 9.16
CA THR A 85 2.37 0.41 9.71
C THR A 85 3.87 0.59 9.84
N ASP A 86 4.45 0.13 10.94
CA ASP A 86 5.89 0.12 11.13
C ASP A 86 6.36 -1.28 11.54
N CYS A 87 7.14 -1.90 10.66
CA CYS A 87 7.58 -3.28 10.82
C CYS A 87 8.50 -3.47 12.01
N GLN A 88 9.33 -2.50 12.34
CA GLN A 88 10.32 -2.67 13.41
C GLN A 88 9.76 -2.33 14.79
N THR A 89 8.80 -1.41 14.86
CA THR A 89 8.13 -1.11 16.14
C THR A 89 6.99 -2.08 16.44
N HIS A 90 6.59 -2.92 15.50
CA HIS A 90 5.44 -3.84 15.56
C HIS A 90 4.11 -3.13 15.83
N LEU A 91 3.94 -1.91 15.28
CA LEU A 91 2.77 -1.08 15.53
C LEU A 91 2.07 -0.66 14.24
N VAL A 92 0.78 -0.43 14.40
CA VAL A 92 0.00 0.44 13.52
C VAL A 92 -0.25 1.74 14.29
N TYR A 93 0.07 2.86 13.67
CA TYR A 93 -0.17 4.20 14.20
C TYR A 93 -1.33 4.85 13.49
N GLU A 94 -2.17 5.55 14.23
CA GLU A 94 -3.20 6.44 13.69
C GLU A 94 -2.96 7.87 14.13
N PHE A 95 -3.12 8.81 13.19
CA PHE A 95 -3.10 10.24 13.45
C PHE A 95 -3.88 11.02 12.37
N PRO A 96 -4.35 12.23 12.68
CA PRO A 96 -4.92 13.14 11.68
C PRO A 96 -3.81 13.74 10.82
N LEU A 97 -4.14 14.27 9.63
CA LEU A 97 -3.19 14.86 8.67
C LEU A 97 -2.27 15.97 9.25
N ALA A 98 -2.61 16.58 10.35
CA ALA A 98 -1.85 17.68 10.96
C ALA A 98 -1.60 17.45 12.45
N GLY A 99 -1.56 16.20 12.91
CA GLY A 99 -1.60 15.95 14.34
C GLY A 99 -0.54 15.02 14.88
N THR A 100 -0.64 14.81 16.17
CA THR A 100 0.10 13.81 16.91
C THR A 100 -0.64 12.48 16.85
N VAL A 101 0.07 11.38 17.12
CA VAL A 101 -0.52 10.03 17.24
C VAL A 101 -1.69 10.06 18.23
N VAL A 102 -2.85 9.60 17.77
CA VAL A 102 -4.08 9.53 18.59
C VAL A 102 -4.37 8.12 19.08
N GLN A 103 -3.93 7.12 18.30
CA GLN A 103 -4.13 5.70 18.63
C GLN A 103 -2.96 4.87 18.12
N THR A 104 -2.68 3.77 18.82
CA THR A 104 -1.76 2.73 18.35
C THR A 104 -2.34 1.35 18.63
N TRP A 105 -2.05 0.40 17.75
CA TRP A 105 -2.33 -1.02 17.93
C TRP A 105 -1.03 -1.79 17.94
N GLY A 106 -0.95 -2.87 18.73
CA GLY A 106 0.25 -3.65 18.96
C GLY A 106 0.98 -3.25 20.24
N THR A 107 2.14 -3.84 20.49
CA THR A 107 3.02 -3.49 21.61
C THR A 107 4.37 -3.06 21.07
N ARG A 108 4.78 -1.84 21.44
CA ARG A 108 6.01 -1.24 20.90
C ARG A 108 7.23 -2.09 21.19
N ASP A 109 7.99 -2.40 20.13
CA ASP A 109 9.25 -3.16 20.15
C ASP A 109 9.09 -4.62 20.68
N GLU A 110 7.87 -5.11 20.77
CA GLU A 110 7.56 -6.47 21.22
C GLU A 110 6.77 -7.21 20.14
N PRO A 111 7.38 -8.22 19.48
CA PRO A 111 6.66 -8.99 18.47
C PRO A 111 5.56 -9.83 19.09
N GLY A 112 4.37 -9.77 18.52
CA GLY A 112 3.23 -10.60 18.91
C GLY A 112 3.51 -12.09 18.69
N ALA A 113 2.95 -12.93 19.57
CA ALA A 113 2.93 -14.38 19.37
C ALA A 113 2.05 -14.74 18.14
N PRO A 114 2.20 -15.92 17.52
CA PRO A 114 1.41 -16.34 16.38
C PRO A 114 -0.09 -16.14 16.58
N GLY A 115 -0.73 -15.41 15.67
CA GLY A 115 -2.14 -15.04 15.73
C GLY A 115 -2.47 -13.91 16.71
N LYS A 116 -1.47 -13.28 17.31
CA LYS A 116 -1.62 -12.07 18.14
C LYS A 116 -0.98 -10.88 17.47
N PRO A 117 -1.61 -9.69 17.49
CA PRO A 117 -1.05 -8.49 16.83
C PRO A 117 0.09 -7.88 17.67
N PHE A 118 1.14 -7.39 17.02
CA PHE A 118 1.61 -7.61 15.66
C PHE A 118 3.04 -8.14 15.66
N ASN A 119 3.43 -8.81 14.57
CA ASN A 119 4.83 -9.12 14.35
C ASN A 119 5.23 -8.68 12.93
N GLN A 120 5.68 -7.43 12.80
CA GLN A 120 6.05 -6.76 11.55
C GLN A 120 4.86 -6.55 10.58
N PRO A 121 3.84 -5.75 10.97
CA PRO A 121 2.67 -5.48 10.14
C PRO A 121 3.07 -4.78 8.84
N THR A 122 2.45 -5.20 7.74
CA THR A 122 2.76 -4.72 6.38
C THR A 122 1.77 -3.69 5.88
N TRP A 123 0.47 -3.83 6.19
CA TRP A 123 -0.57 -2.94 5.70
C TRP A 123 -1.71 -2.79 6.69
N ALA A 124 -2.32 -1.61 6.71
CA ALA A 124 -3.51 -1.34 7.50
C ALA A 124 -4.52 -0.49 6.71
N VAL A 125 -5.81 -0.76 6.88
CA VAL A 125 -6.90 -0.01 6.24
C VAL A 125 -8.13 0.01 7.13
N PHE A 126 -8.81 1.17 7.22
CA PHE A 126 -10.17 1.22 7.73
C PHE A 126 -11.17 0.86 6.65
N ALA A 127 -12.09 -0.01 7.00
CA ALA A 127 -13.24 -0.31 6.15
C ALA A 127 -14.33 0.79 6.26
N PRO A 128 -15.21 0.95 5.25
CA PRO A 128 -16.28 1.94 5.30
C PRO A 128 -17.25 1.79 6.48
N TRP A 129 -17.31 0.62 7.10
CA TRP A 129 -18.11 0.36 8.31
C TRP A 129 -17.35 0.58 9.62
N GLY A 130 -16.11 1.12 9.57
CA GLY A 130 -15.33 1.56 10.71
C GLY A 130 -14.30 0.56 11.23
N ASP A 131 -14.35 -0.72 10.85
CA ASP A 131 -13.40 -1.72 11.32
C ASP A 131 -12.01 -1.51 10.67
N LEU A 132 -10.96 -1.75 11.47
CA LEU A 132 -9.59 -1.77 11.01
C LEU A 132 -9.17 -3.18 10.63
N TYR A 133 -8.61 -3.35 9.42
CA TYR A 133 -7.98 -4.58 8.95
C TYR A 133 -6.48 -4.37 8.82
N VAL A 134 -5.71 -5.34 9.32
CA VAL A 134 -4.24 -5.28 9.29
C VAL A 134 -3.69 -6.59 8.73
N ALA A 135 -2.83 -6.48 7.71
CA ALA A 135 -1.99 -7.56 7.24
C ALA A 135 -0.71 -7.58 8.08
N ASP A 136 -0.39 -8.71 8.68
CA ASP A 136 0.77 -8.90 9.55
C ASP A 136 1.68 -9.97 8.95
N GLY A 137 2.44 -9.54 7.91
CA GLY A 137 3.00 -10.45 6.91
C GLY A 137 4.50 -10.68 6.97
N TYR A 138 5.31 -9.84 7.62
CA TYR A 138 6.77 -10.02 7.60
C TYR A 138 7.30 -10.89 8.74
N GLY A 139 6.76 -10.77 9.94
CA GLY A 139 7.17 -11.57 11.07
C GLY A 139 6.25 -12.76 11.36
N GLN A 140 5.04 -12.71 10.81
CA GLN A 140 4.05 -13.79 10.85
C GLN A 140 3.11 -13.68 9.65
N ASN A 141 2.20 -14.64 9.47
CA ASN A 141 1.33 -14.74 8.30
C ASN A 141 -0.14 -14.71 8.73
N TRP A 142 -0.59 -13.55 9.26
CA TRP A 142 -1.92 -13.39 9.82
C TRP A 142 -2.61 -12.12 9.32
N MET A 143 -3.93 -12.18 9.31
CA MET A 143 -4.80 -11.02 9.21
C MET A 143 -5.43 -10.75 10.55
N HIS A 144 -5.59 -9.47 10.91
CA HIS A 144 -6.26 -9.05 12.13
C HIS A 144 -7.37 -8.05 11.82
N ARG A 145 -8.52 -8.19 12.49
CA ARG A 145 -9.65 -7.25 12.41
C ARG A 145 -9.92 -6.67 13.78
N PHE A 146 -10.01 -5.36 13.86
CA PHE A 146 -10.36 -4.63 15.06
C PHE A 146 -11.66 -3.86 14.87
N SER A 147 -12.42 -3.63 15.94
CA SER A 147 -13.55 -2.72 15.93
C SER A 147 -13.10 -1.27 15.77
N ALA A 148 -14.05 -0.38 15.51
CA ALA A 148 -13.81 1.07 15.50
C ALA A 148 -13.29 1.61 16.84
N ASP A 149 -13.63 0.91 17.95
CA ASP A 149 -13.17 1.26 19.31
C ASP A 149 -11.79 0.69 19.64
N GLY A 150 -11.18 -0.09 18.72
CA GLY A 150 -9.85 -0.65 18.87
C GLY A 150 -9.77 -2.05 19.47
N ASP A 151 -10.90 -2.72 19.72
CA ASP A 151 -10.93 -4.08 20.24
C ASP A 151 -10.63 -5.10 19.16
N LEU A 152 -9.76 -6.07 19.43
CA LEU A 152 -9.50 -7.19 18.51
C LEU A 152 -10.75 -8.07 18.37
N LEU A 153 -11.35 -8.08 17.20
CA LEU A 153 -12.55 -8.87 16.89
C LEU A 153 -12.21 -10.26 16.39
N ASN A 154 -11.20 -10.38 15.50
CA ASN A 154 -10.84 -11.64 14.88
C ASN A 154 -9.39 -11.61 14.37
N SER A 155 -8.80 -12.82 14.27
CA SER A 155 -7.54 -13.06 13.57
C SER A 155 -7.68 -14.36 12.78
N TRP A 156 -7.21 -14.36 11.53
CA TRP A 156 -7.24 -15.56 10.67
C TRP A 156 -5.98 -15.66 9.83
N GLY A 157 -5.70 -16.84 9.29
CA GLY A 157 -4.54 -17.12 8.48
C GLY A 157 -3.65 -18.20 9.08
N GLY A 158 -2.38 -17.90 9.17
CA GLY A 158 -1.29 -18.81 9.52
C GLY A 158 -0.44 -19.16 8.31
N THR A 159 0.80 -19.59 8.56
CA THR A 159 1.78 -19.88 7.50
C THR A 159 1.37 -21.11 6.69
N GLY A 160 1.32 -20.97 5.36
CA GLY A 160 1.07 -22.06 4.44
C GLY A 160 0.57 -21.60 3.08
N SER A 161 0.26 -22.58 2.21
CA SER A 161 -0.23 -22.36 0.85
C SER A 161 -1.68 -22.81 0.63
N GLU A 162 -2.30 -23.47 1.62
CA GLU A 162 -3.71 -23.84 1.51
C GLU A 162 -4.63 -22.60 1.50
N PRO A 163 -5.83 -22.69 0.94
CA PRO A 163 -6.81 -21.63 1.02
C PRO A 163 -7.04 -21.15 2.46
N GLY A 164 -6.96 -19.84 2.70
CA GLY A 164 -7.06 -19.23 4.03
C GLY A 164 -5.74 -19.17 4.81
N GLN A 165 -4.67 -19.84 4.36
CA GLN A 165 -3.31 -19.66 4.87
C GLN A 165 -2.55 -18.63 4.04
N PHE A 166 -1.45 -18.10 4.56
CA PHE A 166 -0.66 -17.07 3.90
C PHE A 166 0.84 -17.37 3.88
N ASP A 167 1.49 -16.83 2.87
CA ASP A 167 2.92 -16.57 2.84
C ASP A 167 3.13 -15.09 2.52
N THR A 168 3.45 -14.31 3.54
CA THR A 168 3.63 -12.87 3.42
C THR A 168 2.37 -12.15 2.91
N PRO A 169 1.26 -12.08 3.69
CA PRO A 169 0.15 -11.17 3.39
C PRO A 169 0.67 -9.74 3.43
N HIS A 170 0.72 -9.09 2.25
CA HIS A 170 1.47 -7.86 2.08
C HIS A 170 0.60 -6.60 2.06
N CYS A 171 -0.56 -6.68 1.44
CA CYS A 171 -1.52 -5.58 1.37
C CYS A 171 -2.93 -6.09 1.61
N VAL A 172 -3.76 -5.26 2.22
CA VAL A 172 -5.20 -5.49 2.36
C VAL A 172 -5.97 -4.27 1.88
N LYS A 173 -7.00 -4.48 1.09
CA LYS A 173 -7.93 -3.44 0.62
C LYS A 173 -9.37 -3.91 0.76
N ILE A 174 -10.27 -2.96 0.85
CA ILE A 174 -11.71 -3.22 0.84
C ILE A 174 -12.24 -2.83 -0.54
N ASP A 175 -12.93 -3.74 -1.20
CA ASP A 175 -13.50 -3.47 -2.51
C ASP A 175 -14.91 -2.86 -2.41
N PRO A 176 -15.47 -2.29 -3.51
CA PRO A 176 -16.82 -1.73 -3.53
C PRO A 176 -17.94 -2.73 -3.22
N ARG A 177 -17.66 -4.03 -3.30
CA ARG A 177 -18.58 -5.11 -2.90
C ARG A 177 -18.44 -5.47 -1.41
N GLU A 178 -17.72 -4.65 -0.65
CA GLU A 178 -17.46 -4.84 0.78
C GLU A 178 -16.69 -6.14 1.13
N ARG A 179 -15.89 -6.66 0.18
CA ARG A 179 -15.02 -7.81 0.38
C ARG A 179 -13.63 -7.35 0.83
N VAL A 180 -12.94 -8.19 1.57
CA VAL A 180 -11.57 -7.98 2.03
C VAL A 180 -10.62 -8.69 1.08
N LEU A 181 -9.88 -7.92 0.26
CA LEU A 181 -8.90 -8.42 -0.68
C LEU A 181 -7.52 -8.41 -0.01
N VAL A 182 -6.88 -9.56 0.08
CA VAL A 182 -5.56 -9.72 0.69
C VAL A 182 -4.56 -10.21 -0.36
N ILE A 183 -3.52 -9.41 -0.60
CA ILE A 183 -2.39 -9.85 -1.43
C ILE A 183 -1.54 -10.82 -0.60
N ASP A 184 -1.57 -12.09 -0.98
CA ASP A 184 -0.78 -13.18 -0.42
C ASP A 184 0.48 -13.35 -1.30
N ARG A 185 1.45 -12.45 -1.07
CA ARG A 185 2.58 -12.20 -1.98
C ARG A 185 3.44 -13.42 -2.24
N GLY A 186 3.83 -14.14 -1.19
CA GLY A 186 4.70 -15.31 -1.32
C GLY A 186 4.02 -16.46 -2.06
N ASN A 187 2.70 -16.58 -1.94
CA ASN A 187 1.89 -17.57 -2.67
C ASN A 187 1.44 -17.07 -4.05
N GLN A 188 1.80 -15.86 -4.47
CA GLN A 188 1.49 -15.27 -5.78
C GLN A 188 -0.02 -15.29 -6.09
N ARG A 189 -0.83 -14.84 -5.15
CA ARG A 189 -2.29 -14.83 -5.27
C ARG A 189 -2.92 -13.66 -4.51
N ILE A 190 -4.19 -13.36 -4.84
CA ILE A 190 -5.07 -12.57 -4.01
C ILE A 190 -6.09 -13.52 -3.39
N GLN A 191 -6.28 -13.43 -2.08
CA GLN A 191 -7.36 -14.11 -1.39
C GLN A 191 -8.45 -13.12 -1.03
N VAL A 192 -9.70 -13.51 -1.26
CA VAL A 192 -10.88 -12.67 -1.05
C VAL A 192 -11.68 -13.24 0.12
N PHE A 193 -11.99 -12.40 1.08
CA PHE A 193 -12.71 -12.77 2.30
C PHE A 193 -13.96 -11.91 2.48
N ASP A 194 -14.90 -12.41 3.25
CA ASP A 194 -15.97 -11.57 3.80
C ASP A 194 -15.46 -10.70 4.97
N LYS A 195 -16.34 -9.84 5.49
CA LYS A 195 -16.04 -8.96 6.63
C LYS A 195 -15.57 -9.72 7.88
N ALA A 196 -15.98 -10.95 8.06
CA ALA A 196 -15.64 -11.77 9.23
C ALA A 196 -14.37 -12.61 9.03
N GLY A 197 -13.74 -12.55 7.85
CA GLY A 197 -12.55 -13.33 7.51
C GLY A 197 -12.85 -14.74 6.99
N ALA A 198 -14.09 -15.04 6.60
CA ALA A 198 -14.41 -16.27 5.89
C ALA A 198 -13.96 -16.15 4.43
N LEU A 199 -13.20 -17.14 3.93
CA LEU A 199 -12.69 -17.15 2.57
C LEU A 199 -13.84 -17.28 1.56
N LEU A 200 -13.86 -16.40 0.57
CA LEU A 200 -14.83 -16.39 -0.52
C LEU A 200 -14.25 -16.89 -1.84
N ASP A 201 -13.01 -16.47 -2.18
CA ASP A 201 -12.36 -16.81 -3.46
C ASP A 201 -10.84 -16.73 -3.36
N VAL A 202 -10.15 -17.34 -4.34
CA VAL A 202 -8.70 -17.27 -4.51
C VAL A 202 -8.39 -16.96 -5.98
N TRP A 203 -7.62 -15.89 -6.21
CA TRP A 203 -7.23 -15.42 -7.53
C TRP A 203 -5.75 -15.69 -7.76
N SER A 204 -5.43 -16.60 -8.67
CA SER A 204 -4.07 -17.13 -8.89
C SER A 204 -3.37 -16.64 -10.16
N ASP A 205 -4.06 -15.86 -11.01
CA ASP A 205 -3.48 -15.36 -12.27
C ASP A 205 -2.67 -14.07 -12.10
N VAL A 206 -2.11 -13.88 -10.91
CA VAL A 206 -1.27 -12.74 -10.54
C VAL A 206 0.11 -13.23 -10.10
N LEU A 207 1.12 -12.37 -10.24
CA LEU A 207 2.45 -12.64 -9.72
C LEU A 207 2.59 -12.10 -8.28
N SER A 208 3.81 -11.95 -7.79
CA SER A 208 4.08 -11.38 -6.47
C SER A 208 3.61 -9.93 -6.38
N GLY A 209 2.31 -9.73 -6.13
CA GLY A 209 1.74 -8.42 -5.92
C GLY A 209 2.23 -7.81 -4.61
N ASN A 210 2.51 -6.50 -4.62
CA ASN A 210 2.88 -5.76 -3.43
C ASN A 210 1.77 -4.84 -2.95
N GLU A 211 1.14 -4.10 -3.85
CA GLU A 211 0.01 -3.25 -3.53
C GLU A 211 -1.01 -3.25 -4.67
N LEU A 212 -2.27 -2.98 -4.35
CA LEU A 212 -3.33 -2.76 -5.32
C LEU A 212 -4.09 -1.47 -5.02
N VAL A 213 -4.60 -0.86 -6.09
CA VAL A 213 -5.52 0.27 -6.04
C VAL A 213 -6.75 -0.10 -6.84
N ILE A 214 -7.93 0.33 -6.40
CA ILE A 214 -9.19 0.17 -7.13
C ILE A 214 -9.61 1.54 -7.61
N ASP A 215 -9.76 1.70 -8.93
CA ASP A 215 -10.14 2.98 -9.53
C ASP A 215 -11.66 3.22 -9.47
N ALA A 216 -12.10 4.40 -9.91
CA ALA A 216 -13.50 4.80 -9.90
C ALA A 216 -14.40 3.95 -10.84
N ASN A 217 -13.81 3.13 -11.71
CA ASN A 217 -14.52 2.21 -12.62
C ASN A 217 -14.44 0.75 -12.14
N ASP A 218 -14.10 0.53 -10.85
CA ASP A 218 -13.95 -0.80 -10.24
C ASP A 218 -12.84 -1.66 -10.87
N ILE A 219 -11.83 -1.03 -11.51
CA ILE A 219 -10.66 -1.73 -12.03
C ILE A 219 -9.57 -1.75 -10.96
N ILE A 220 -9.05 -2.94 -10.71
CA ILE A 220 -7.91 -3.16 -9.82
C ILE A 220 -6.63 -2.96 -10.61
N HIS A 221 -5.77 -2.06 -10.15
CA HIS A 221 -4.40 -1.87 -10.60
C HIS A 221 -3.46 -2.52 -9.61
N LEU A 222 -2.93 -3.68 -9.94
CA LEU A 222 -2.03 -4.46 -9.09
C LEU A 222 -0.57 -4.18 -9.45
N ALA A 223 0.18 -3.60 -8.54
CA ALA A 223 1.61 -3.42 -8.65
C ALA A 223 2.33 -4.74 -8.31
N GLU A 224 3.02 -5.32 -9.29
CA GLU A 224 3.68 -6.61 -9.17
C GLU A 224 5.21 -6.47 -9.14
N ALA A 225 5.88 -7.38 -8.43
CA ALA A 225 7.33 -7.33 -8.23
C ALA A 225 8.14 -7.46 -9.55
N GLU A 226 7.53 -7.98 -10.60
CA GLU A 226 8.18 -8.22 -11.90
C GLU A 226 8.12 -7.02 -12.86
N ASN A 227 8.17 -5.80 -12.33
CA ASN A 227 8.17 -4.55 -13.11
C ASN A 227 6.89 -4.36 -13.94
N ARG A 228 5.74 -4.74 -13.39
CA ARG A 228 4.49 -4.82 -14.13
C ARG A 228 3.32 -4.35 -13.28
N VAL A 229 2.36 -3.69 -13.93
CA VAL A 229 1.02 -3.43 -13.39
C VAL A 229 0.03 -4.31 -14.14
N SER A 230 -0.73 -5.13 -13.40
CA SER A 230 -1.84 -5.91 -13.93
C SER A 230 -3.17 -5.21 -13.65
N LEU A 231 -4.03 -5.13 -14.66
CA LEU A 231 -5.40 -4.61 -14.55
C LEU A 231 -6.36 -5.79 -14.44
N LEU A 232 -7.16 -5.82 -13.38
CA LEU A 232 -8.17 -6.86 -13.17
C LEU A 232 -9.53 -6.20 -12.91
N ASP A 233 -10.60 -6.90 -13.27
CA ASP A 233 -11.93 -6.55 -12.77
C ASP A 233 -12.20 -7.18 -11.38
N LEU A 234 -13.34 -6.80 -10.78
CA LEU A 234 -13.74 -7.35 -9.47
C LEU A 234 -14.19 -8.83 -9.53
N ASP A 235 -14.25 -9.43 -10.71
CA ASP A 235 -14.52 -10.84 -10.94
C ASP A 235 -13.27 -11.64 -11.31
N ARG A 236 -12.07 -11.07 -10.99
CA ARG A 236 -10.72 -11.64 -11.20
C ARG A 236 -10.24 -11.76 -12.65
N MET A 237 -10.98 -11.25 -13.61
CA MET A 237 -10.54 -11.32 -14.99
C MET A 237 -9.40 -10.33 -15.22
N VAL A 238 -8.28 -10.81 -15.74
CA VAL A 238 -7.17 -9.96 -16.15
C VAL A 238 -7.56 -9.25 -17.45
N LEU A 239 -7.74 -7.94 -17.37
CA LEU A 239 -8.10 -7.07 -18.49
C LEU A 239 -6.88 -6.76 -19.36
N GLY A 240 -5.73 -6.55 -18.73
CA GLY A 240 -4.48 -6.25 -19.39
C GLY A 240 -3.32 -6.08 -18.46
N ARG A 241 -2.15 -5.81 -19.05
CA ARG A 241 -0.91 -5.60 -18.29
C ARG A 241 -0.06 -4.55 -18.98
N TRP A 242 0.67 -3.78 -18.20
CA TRP A 242 1.64 -2.82 -18.71
C TRP A 242 2.83 -2.70 -17.74
N GLY A 243 3.90 -2.08 -18.19
CA GLY A 243 5.16 -1.91 -17.50
C GLY A 243 6.30 -2.55 -18.27
N GLU A 244 7.47 -2.01 -18.11
CA GLU A 244 8.68 -2.44 -18.81
C GLU A 244 9.88 -2.26 -17.88
N LYS A 245 10.77 -3.24 -17.87
CA LYS A 245 12.01 -3.16 -17.12
C LYS A 245 12.99 -2.18 -17.79
N GLY A 246 13.52 -1.24 -17.01
CA GLY A 246 14.50 -0.26 -17.47
C GLY A 246 14.62 0.92 -16.52
N ASP A 247 15.47 1.89 -16.87
CA ASP A 247 15.78 3.07 -16.06
C ASP A 247 15.25 4.40 -16.64
N ALA A 248 14.69 4.35 -17.85
CA ALA A 248 14.08 5.52 -18.47
C ALA A 248 12.77 5.91 -17.77
N PRO A 249 12.29 7.16 -17.93
CA PRO A 249 10.99 7.58 -17.42
C PRO A 249 9.86 6.65 -17.88
N GLY A 250 9.08 6.17 -16.94
CA GLY A 250 7.99 5.21 -17.15
C GLY A 250 8.41 3.74 -17.12
N GLN A 251 9.72 3.45 -17.14
CA GLN A 251 10.24 2.09 -16.93
C GLN A 251 10.53 1.83 -15.44
N PHE A 252 10.64 0.57 -15.07
CA PHE A 252 10.86 0.13 -13.69
C PHE A 252 12.17 -0.65 -13.55
N VAL A 253 12.99 -0.26 -12.58
CA VAL A 253 14.30 -0.89 -12.31
C VAL A 253 14.15 -2.07 -11.37
N GLU A 254 13.29 -1.90 -10.37
CA GLU A 254 13.11 -2.83 -9.25
C GLU A 254 11.64 -3.25 -9.09
N ALA A 255 11.35 -3.99 -8.04
CA ALA A 255 10.00 -4.41 -7.72
C ALA A 255 9.10 -3.20 -7.44
N LEU A 256 7.94 -3.14 -8.11
CA LEU A 256 6.90 -2.19 -7.76
C LEU A 256 6.41 -2.52 -6.36
N HIS A 257 6.37 -1.53 -5.47
CA HIS A 257 6.06 -1.79 -4.08
C HIS A 257 4.85 -0.99 -3.59
N GLY A 258 4.90 0.33 -3.64
CA GLY A 258 3.78 1.19 -3.32
C GLY A 258 3.07 1.67 -4.58
N ALA A 259 1.75 1.71 -4.53
CA ALA A 259 0.91 2.21 -5.60
C ALA A 259 -0.28 2.99 -5.04
N TRP A 260 -0.61 4.13 -5.65
CA TRP A 260 -1.76 4.95 -5.27
C TRP A 260 -2.34 5.68 -6.47
N MET A 261 -3.61 6.07 -6.37
CA MET A 261 -4.30 6.85 -7.38
C MET A 261 -4.98 8.05 -6.72
N ASP A 262 -4.79 9.24 -7.28
CA ASP A 262 -5.44 10.46 -6.81
C ASP A 262 -6.86 10.61 -7.39
N SER A 263 -7.57 11.69 -7.01
CA SER A 263 -8.95 11.95 -7.45
C SER A 263 -9.07 12.25 -8.94
N HIS A 264 -7.96 12.52 -9.62
CA HIS A 264 -7.87 12.74 -11.06
C HIS A 264 -7.47 11.47 -11.84
N GLU A 265 -7.39 10.33 -11.14
CA GLU A 265 -6.90 9.06 -11.69
C GLU A 265 -5.42 9.09 -12.12
N ASP A 266 -4.62 10.06 -11.62
CA ASP A 266 -3.18 10.01 -11.77
C ASP A 266 -2.61 8.90 -10.89
N PHE A 267 -1.74 8.09 -11.46
CA PHE A 267 -1.22 6.89 -10.80
C PHE A 267 0.21 7.10 -10.33
N TYR A 268 0.46 6.83 -9.06
CA TYR A 268 1.76 6.96 -8.41
C TYR A 268 2.32 5.57 -8.10
N ILE A 269 3.58 5.34 -8.42
CA ILE A 269 4.26 4.07 -8.18
C ILE A 269 5.63 4.34 -7.58
N CYS A 270 5.97 3.61 -6.50
CA CYS A 270 7.32 3.53 -6.00
C CYS A 270 7.89 2.11 -6.09
N GLU A 271 9.20 2.05 -6.13
CA GLU A 271 9.99 0.82 -6.27
C GLU A 271 10.90 0.63 -5.07
N VAL A 272 11.10 -0.61 -4.63
CA VAL A 272 12.03 -1.00 -3.56
C VAL A 272 12.84 -2.24 -3.99
N PRO A 273 13.96 -2.60 -3.34
CA PRO A 273 14.46 -2.01 -2.09
C PRO A 273 15.76 -1.20 -2.20
N PHE A 274 16.46 -1.19 -3.35
CA PHE A 274 17.87 -0.78 -3.36
C PHE A 274 18.16 0.54 -4.08
N THR A 275 17.28 0.99 -4.97
CA THR A 275 17.52 2.21 -5.75
C THR A 275 16.81 3.40 -5.12
N PRO A 276 17.55 4.40 -4.58
CA PRO A 276 16.95 5.59 -4.02
C PRO A 276 16.15 6.39 -5.07
N ASN A 277 15.16 7.15 -4.57
CA ASN A 277 14.37 8.08 -5.38
C ASN A 277 13.62 7.44 -6.56
N ARG A 278 13.14 6.23 -6.36
CA ARG A 278 12.30 5.53 -7.35
C ARG A 278 10.83 5.72 -7.03
N LEU A 279 10.36 6.91 -7.37
CA LEU A 279 8.96 7.33 -7.30
C LEU A 279 8.59 7.97 -8.64
N GLN A 280 7.52 7.52 -9.26
CA GLN A 280 7.04 8.03 -10.52
C GLN A 280 5.55 8.37 -10.46
N LYS A 281 5.18 9.47 -11.11
CA LYS A 281 3.79 9.85 -11.37
C LYS A 281 3.45 9.57 -12.83
N PHE A 282 2.33 8.94 -13.03
CA PHE A 282 1.72 8.66 -14.32
C PHE A 282 0.40 9.44 -14.41
N GLU A 283 0.43 10.54 -15.13
CA GLU A 283 -0.74 11.40 -15.37
C GLU A 283 -1.74 10.71 -16.28
N SER A 284 -2.99 10.61 -15.84
CA SER A 284 -4.09 10.07 -16.65
C SER A 284 -4.32 10.92 -17.91
N ILE A 285 -4.54 10.26 -19.04
CA ILE A 285 -4.83 10.91 -20.32
C ILE A 285 -6.21 10.53 -20.87
N ARG A 286 -7.12 10.17 -19.95
CA ARG A 286 -8.54 9.94 -20.28
C ARG A 286 -9.25 11.23 -20.69
#